data_7d31c0ebeae4a05aadc000e698ad8ffd
#
_entry.id   7d31c0ebeae4a05aadc000e698ad8ffd
#
_cell.length_a   1.000
_cell.length_b   1.000
_cell.length_c   1.000
_cell.angle_alpha   90.00
_cell.angle_beta   90.00
_cell.angle_gamma   90.00
#
_symmetry.space_group_name_H-M   'P 1'
#
loop_
_entity.id
_entity.type
_entity.pdbx_description
1 polymer ?
#
loop_
_entity_poly.entity_id
_entity_poly.type
_entity_poly.pdbx_seq_one_letter_code
_entity_poly.pdbx_strand_id
1 'polypeptide(L)'
;LCRWNAIDPLAEKYCSLSGYAYCGNNPVRFIDPYGLTIAEGSLQEFGRLRQTIRDKLNSWIALKQQYINAFYAQGNSGEPNTSYFDMMIQSLQRSLALMDIIEMSTHTYKLNFSEGSKGTLKHTPNTRYFTLTYGNDALFVHELTHAGQLENGEIGFTKAGKNALMIDIYDEAAAYAAQYAFSPESVEGLNPSVYIYSMADITAEWVIGIEDATGGHPYGPGGSNHTGQALLNINSTWNEYLGAYHSERRSIREQYGNWGDTPMKDVMENVFNDGFIW
;
A
#
# COMPACT_ATOMS: atom_id res chain seq x y z
N LEU A 1 25.13 11.83 22.95
CA LEU A 1 24.81 12.90 22.00
C LEU A 1 24.23 12.26 20.75
N CYS A 2 22.90 12.34 20.61
CA CYS A 2 22.13 11.70 19.54
C CYS A 2 21.97 12.69 18.38
N ARG A 3 23.07 12.99 17.69
CA ARG A 3 23.08 13.94 16.58
C ARG A 3 24.01 13.48 15.46
N TRP A 4 23.64 13.79 14.24
CA TRP A 4 24.52 13.63 13.09
C TRP A 4 25.71 14.57 13.16
N ASN A 5 26.84 14.16 12.58
CA ASN A 5 28.02 15.01 12.41
C ASN A 5 27.91 15.94 11.18
N ALA A 6 26.92 15.70 10.33
CA ALA A 6 26.57 16.50 9.16
C ALA A 6 25.08 16.80 9.18
N ILE A 7 24.63 17.72 8.32
CA ILE A 7 23.21 18.00 8.12
C ILE A 7 22.55 16.78 7.46
N ASP A 8 21.42 16.32 8.01
CA ASP A 8 20.60 15.28 7.43
C ASP A 8 20.21 15.68 5.99
N PRO A 9 20.42 14.83 4.98
CA PRO A 9 20.02 15.10 3.60
C PRO A 9 18.54 15.43 3.42
N LEU A 10 17.68 15.01 4.36
CA LEU A 10 16.25 15.27 4.36
C LEU A 10 15.82 16.36 5.36
N ALA A 11 16.75 17.10 5.95
CA ALA A 11 16.47 18.12 6.98
C ALA A 11 15.40 19.14 6.57
N GLU A 12 15.32 19.48 5.29
CA GLU A 12 14.34 20.43 4.75
C GLU A 12 12.89 19.94 4.88
N LYS A 13 12.69 18.61 5.00
CA LYS A 13 11.37 18.00 5.14
C LYS A 13 10.86 18.00 6.58
N TYR A 14 11.74 18.21 7.54
CA TYR A 14 11.44 18.15 8.99
C TYR A 14 11.65 19.50 9.65
N CYS A 15 10.95 20.53 9.18
CA CYS A 15 11.09 21.92 9.65
C CYS A 15 10.92 22.11 11.17
N SER A 16 10.33 21.13 11.86
CA SER A 16 10.18 21.11 13.32
C SER A 16 11.36 20.49 14.07
N LEU A 17 12.32 19.87 13.39
CA LEU A 17 13.49 19.22 13.96
C LEU A 17 14.76 19.92 13.52
N SER A 18 15.82 19.81 14.36
CA SER A 18 17.15 20.27 13.95
C SER A 18 17.67 19.42 12.78
N GLY A 19 18.27 20.05 11.77
CA GLY A 19 18.93 19.34 10.67
C GLY A 19 20.07 18.39 11.09
N TYR A 20 20.39 18.35 12.37
CA TYR A 20 21.36 17.42 12.98
C TYR A 20 20.68 16.38 13.89
N ALA A 21 19.34 16.32 13.91
CA ALA A 21 18.61 15.37 14.75
C ALA A 21 18.77 13.94 14.19
N TYR A 22 19.41 13.06 14.92
CA TYR A 22 19.52 11.64 14.60
C TYR A 22 18.30 10.89 15.16
N CYS A 23 17.60 10.12 14.31
CA CYS A 23 16.43 9.31 14.69
C CYS A 23 15.37 10.12 15.47
N GLY A 24 15.06 11.35 15.06
CA GLY A 24 14.10 12.20 15.76
C GLY A 24 14.45 12.46 17.24
N ASN A 25 15.74 12.42 17.62
CA ASN A 25 16.27 12.47 18.98
C ASN A 25 15.90 11.24 19.85
N ASN A 26 15.47 10.13 19.27
CA ASN A 26 15.18 8.89 19.99
C ASN A 26 15.96 7.66 19.43
N PRO A 27 17.29 7.63 19.56
CA PRO A 27 18.14 6.58 19.00
C PRO A 27 18.05 5.23 19.74
N VAL A 28 17.34 5.20 20.87
CA VAL A 28 17.07 3.94 21.58
C VAL A 28 15.96 3.16 20.89
N ARG A 29 15.01 3.88 20.26
CA ARG A 29 13.87 3.30 19.56
C ARG A 29 14.10 3.18 18.06
N PHE A 30 14.94 4.05 17.48
CA PHE A 30 15.15 4.12 16.04
C PHE A 30 16.63 4.01 15.71
N ILE A 31 16.96 3.27 14.69
CA ILE A 31 18.31 3.19 14.09
C ILE A 31 18.17 3.66 12.65
N ASP A 32 18.82 4.77 12.33
CA ASP A 32 18.90 5.30 10.98
C ASP A 32 20.38 5.37 10.57
N PRO A 33 20.92 4.34 9.92
CA PRO A 33 22.34 4.28 9.57
C PRO A 33 22.77 5.33 8.54
N TYR A 34 21.83 5.85 7.74
CA TYR A 34 22.10 6.72 6.60
C TYR A 34 21.27 7.99 6.53
N GLY A 35 20.28 8.20 7.43
CA GLY A 35 19.34 9.31 7.38
C GLY A 35 18.34 9.23 6.22
N LEU A 36 18.18 8.07 5.60
CA LEU A 36 17.36 7.85 4.41
C LEU A 36 16.43 6.66 4.58
N THR A 37 15.12 6.89 4.48
CA THR A 37 14.09 5.84 4.45
C THR A 37 13.78 5.38 3.02
N ILE A 38 14.12 6.21 2.03
CA ILE A 38 14.14 5.83 0.61
C ILE A 38 15.59 5.57 0.23
N ALA A 39 15.88 4.39 -0.34
CA ALA A 39 17.22 4.03 -0.79
C ALA A 39 17.78 5.11 -1.74
N GLU A 40 19.03 5.52 -1.55
CA GLU A 40 19.65 6.65 -2.25
C GLU A 40 19.46 6.59 -3.77
N GLY A 41 19.64 5.41 -4.39
CA GLY A 41 19.40 5.19 -5.82
C GLY A 41 17.93 5.28 -6.26
N SER A 42 16.98 5.44 -5.33
CA SER A 42 15.53 5.54 -5.59
C SER A 42 14.97 6.93 -5.36
N LEU A 43 15.72 7.86 -4.79
CA LEU A 43 15.23 9.20 -4.39
C LEU A 43 14.70 10.00 -5.58
N GLN A 44 15.43 10.01 -6.70
CA GLN A 44 15.01 10.75 -7.90
C GLN A 44 13.70 10.19 -8.45
N GLU A 45 13.59 8.87 -8.55
CA GLU A 45 12.40 8.18 -9.04
C GLU A 45 11.21 8.35 -8.09
N PHE A 46 11.44 8.29 -6.79
CA PHE A 46 10.40 8.57 -5.79
C PHE A 46 9.85 9.99 -5.91
N GLY A 47 10.74 10.98 -6.13
CA GLY A 47 10.34 12.37 -6.39
C GLY A 47 9.53 12.52 -7.68
N ARG A 48 9.93 11.83 -8.77
CA ARG A 48 9.19 11.78 -10.04
C ARG A 48 7.78 11.23 -9.84
N LEU A 49 7.66 10.08 -9.19
CA LEU A 49 6.37 9.42 -8.93
C LEU A 49 5.46 10.29 -8.06
N ARG A 50 5.99 10.95 -7.04
CA ARG A 50 5.26 11.93 -6.23
C ARG A 50 4.68 13.05 -7.09
N GLN A 51 5.49 13.60 -8.00
CA GLN A 51 5.02 14.65 -8.90
C GLN A 51 3.93 14.12 -9.84
N THR A 52 4.07 12.93 -10.39
CA THR A 52 3.06 12.31 -11.27
C THR A 52 1.72 12.12 -10.54
N ILE A 53 1.73 11.68 -9.27
CA ILE A 53 0.51 11.57 -8.46
C ILE A 53 -0.12 12.96 -8.22
N ARG A 54 0.69 13.99 -7.94
CA ARG A 54 0.19 15.38 -7.80
C ARG A 54 -0.45 15.90 -9.08
N ASP A 55 0.16 15.63 -10.22
CA ASP A 55 -0.36 16.06 -11.52
C ASP A 55 -1.69 15.38 -11.83
N LYS A 56 -1.80 14.08 -11.51
CA LYS A 56 -3.07 13.35 -11.65
C LYS A 56 -4.15 13.88 -10.70
N LEU A 57 -3.81 14.17 -9.45
CA LEU A 57 -4.70 14.81 -8.48
C LEU A 57 -5.22 16.16 -9.00
N ASN A 58 -4.33 17.01 -9.50
CA ASN A 58 -4.71 18.31 -10.07
C ASN A 58 -5.62 18.15 -11.30
N SER A 59 -5.40 17.12 -12.11
CA SER A 59 -6.26 16.79 -13.25
C SER A 59 -7.69 16.43 -12.81
N TRP A 60 -7.85 15.62 -11.75
CA TRP A 60 -9.17 15.30 -11.22
C TRP A 60 -9.87 16.53 -10.61
N ILE A 61 -9.14 17.40 -9.92
CA ILE A 61 -9.68 18.68 -9.39
C ILE A 61 -10.19 19.56 -10.55
N ALA A 62 -9.42 19.67 -11.63
CA ALA A 62 -9.81 20.44 -12.81
C ALA A 62 -11.04 19.84 -13.51
N LEU A 63 -11.09 18.51 -13.68
CA LEU A 63 -12.24 17.82 -14.27
C LEU A 63 -13.52 18.00 -13.41
N LYS A 64 -13.40 17.91 -12.09
CA LYS A 64 -14.51 18.20 -11.17
C LYS A 64 -15.05 19.62 -11.40
N GLN A 65 -14.16 20.62 -11.47
CA GLN A 65 -14.57 22.01 -11.68
C GLN A 65 -15.23 22.22 -13.06
N GLN A 66 -14.72 21.56 -14.10
CA GLN A 66 -15.34 21.60 -15.44
C GLN A 66 -16.75 20.97 -15.41
N TYR A 67 -16.92 19.86 -14.74
CA TYR A 67 -18.23 19.21 -14.57
C TYR A 67 -19.21 20.14 -13.84
N ILE A 68 -18.80 20.77 -12.75
CA ILE A 68 -19.64 21.75 -12.00
C ILE A 68 -20.04 22.90 -12.90
N ASN A 69 -19.09 23.49 -13.62
CA ASN A 69 -19.36 24.61 -14.52
C ASN A 69 -20.34 24.21 -15.64
N ALA A 70 -20.15 23.03 -16.24
CA ALA A 70 -21.04 22.51 -17.28
C ALA A 70 -22.46 22.25 -16.75
N PHE A 71 -22.60 21.74 -15.53
CA PHE A 71 -23.88 21.50 -14.87
C PHE A 71 -24.69 22.80 -14.77
N TYR A 72 -24.09 23.88 -14.28
CA TYR A 72 -24.78 25.17 -14.15
C TYR A 72 -25.00 25.87 -15.49
N ALA A 73 -24.08 25.73 -16.44
CA ALA A 73 -24.24 26.31 -17.80
C ALA A 73 -25.41 25.71 -18.57
N GLN A 74 -25.85 24.48 -18.23
CA GLN A 74 -27.04 23.83 -18.78
C GLN A 74 -28.35 24.31 -18.12
N GLY A 75 -28.30 25.29 -17.20
CA GLY A 75 -29.47 25.82 -16.51
C GLY A 75 -29.96 24.93 -15.36
N ASN A 76 -29.20 23.92 -14.95
CA ASN A 76 -29.57 23.10 -13.81
C ASN A 76 -29.55 23.92 -12.51
N SER A 77 -30.46 23.60 -11.59
CA SER A 77 -30.52 24.17 -10.23
C SER A 77 -30.21 23.08 -9.19
N GLY A 78 -29.62 23.46 -8.05
CA GLY A 78 -29.23 22.56 -7.00
C GLY A 78 -27.72 22.23 -7.06
N GLU A 79 -27.27 21.25 -6.27
CA GLU A 79 -25.86 20.83 -6.20
C GLU A 79 -25.58 19.67 -7.17
N PRO A 80 -24.55 19.77 -8.01
CA PRO A 80 -24.12 18.65 -8.84
C PRO A 80 -23.57 17.50 -8.00
N ASN A 81 -23.85 16.26 -8.38
CA ASN A 81 -23.26 15.10 -7.73
C ASN A 81 -21.79 14.96 -8.16
N THR A 82 -20.88 15.29 -7.28
CA THR A 82 -19.42 15.23 -7.52
C THR A 82 -18.76 14.02 -6.86
N SER A 83 -19.50 13.10 -6.27
CA SER A 83 -18.98 11.99 -5.46
C SER A 83 -17.92 11.14 -6.18
N TYR A 84 -18.08 10.93 -7.49
CA TYR A 84 -17.09 10.22 -8.31
C TYR A 84 -15.72 10.93 -8.27
N PHE A 85 -15.69 12.24 -8.53
CA PHE A 85 -14.45 13.02 -8.50
C PHE A 85 -13.87 13.10 -7.09
N ASP A 86 -14.73 13.23 -6.07
CA ASP A 86 -14.32 13.33 -4.67
C ASP A 86 -13.60 12.06 -4.21
N MET A 87 -14.10 10.89 -4.60
CA MET A 87 -13.43 9.61 -4.29
C MET A 87 -12.05 9.52 -4.94
N MET A 88 -11.90 9.92 -6.22
CA MET A 88 -10.61 9.92 -6.92
C MET A 88 -9.61 10.87 -6.26
N ILE A 89 -10.04 12.10 -5.97
CA ILE A 89 -9.24 13.13 -5.31
C ILE A 89 -8.77 12.63 -3.94
N GLN A 90 -9.69 12.09 -3.12
CA GLN A 90 -9.39 11.58 -1.79
C GLN A 90 -8.38 10.41 -1.83
N SER A 91 -8.54 9.50 -2.78
CA SER A 91 -7.62 8.37 -2.94
C SER A 91 -6.21 8.82 -3.28
N LEU A 92 -6.04 9.77 -4.22
CA LEU A 92 -4.73 10.30 -4.58
C LEU A 92 -4.10 11.14 -3.45
N GLN A 93 -4.91 11.86 -2.68
CA GLN A 93 -4.44 12.54 -1.47
C GLN A 93 -3.91 11.54 -0.44
N ARG A 94 -4.59 10.39 -0.26
CA ARG A 94 -4.09 9.30 0.59
C ARG A 94 -2.79 8.73 0.05
N SER A 95 -2.67 8.50 -1.25
CA SER A 95 -1.42 8.02 -1.85
C SER A 95 -0.24 8.97 -1.59
N LEU A 96 -0.45 10.29 -1.66
CA LEU A 96 0.58 11.26 -1.29
C LEU A 96 0.91 11.20 0.21
N ALA A 97 -0.08 11.05 1.08
CA ALA A 97 0.13 10.90 2.51
C ALA A 97 0.90 9.60 2.85
N LEU A 98 0.64 8.49 2.12
CA LEU A 98 1.42 7.27 2.26
C LEU A 98 2.88 7.46 1.86
N MET A 99 3.17 8.25 0.83
CA MET A 99 4.55 8.61 0.49
C MET A 99 5.24 9.38 1.64
N ASP A 100 4.52 10.27 2.32
CA ASP A 100 5.05 10.98 3.49
C ASP A 100 5.29 10.01 4.66
N ILE A 101 4.39 9.05 4.90
CA ILE A 101 4.55 8.00 5.93
C ILE A 101 5.80 7.16 5.64
N ILE A 102 5.99 6.72 4.39
CA ILE A 102 7.15 5.93 3.99
C ILE A 102 8.45 6.70 4.19
N GLU A 103 8.48 8.01 3.88
CA GLU A 103 9.65 8.86 4.12
C GLU A 103 9.96 9.05 5.61
N MET A 104 9.01 8.79 6.49
CA MET A 104 9.17 8.88 7.97
C MET A 104 9.34 7.51 8.62
N SER A 105 9.32 6.43 7.84
CA SER A 105 9.37 5.06 8.32
C SER A 105 10.72 4.72 8.95
N THR A 106 10.74 3.65 9.74
CA THR A 106 11.97 2.99 10.18
C THR A 106 12.45 1.92 9.20
N HIS A 107 11.67 1.65 8.16
CA HIS A 107 12.03 0.76 7.06
C HIS A 107 12.70 1.53 5.92
N THR A 108 13.52 0.83 5.13
CA THR A 108 14.13 1.39 3.93
C THR A 108 13.46 0.83 2.69
N TYR A 109 12.96 1.69 1.84
CA TYR A 109 12.27 1.34 0.60
C TYR A 109 13.14 1.57 -0.63
N LYS A 110 13.33 0.51 -1.42
CA LYS A 110 13.96 0.56 -2.73
C LYS A 110 12.89 0.49 -3.82
N LEU A 111 12.97 1.37 -4.79
CA LEU A 111 12.13 1.31 -5.98
C LEU A 111 12.83 0.53 -7.09
N ASN A 112 12.10 -0.33 -7.76
CA ASN A 112 12.59 -1.16 -8.86
C ASN A 112 11.60 -1.12 -10.01
N PHE A 113 11.83 -0.23 -10.98
CA PHE A 113 11.06 -0.26 -12.22
C PHE A 113 11.47 -1.47 -13.07
N SER A 114 10.49 -2.27 -13.50
CA SER A 114 10.70 -3.43 -14.36
C SER A 114 9.52 -3.53 -15.32
N GLU A 115 9.74 -3.15 -16.57
CA GLU A 115 8.71 -3.19 -17.61
C GLU A 115 8.07 -4.58 -17.69
N GLY A 116 6.74 -4.62 -17.77
CA GLY A 116 5.96 -5.86 -17.77
C GLY A 116 5.80 -6.54 -16.40
N SER A 117 6.38 -6.00 -15.33
CA SER A 117 6.10 -6.49 -13.96
C SER A 117 4.64 -6.24 -13.59
N LYS A 118 4.05 -7.21 -12.87
CA LYS A 118 2.69 -7.11 -12.32
C LYS A 118 2.63 -6.32 -10.99
N GLY A 119 3.78 -5.86 -10.49
CA GLY A 119 3.89 -5.23 -9.18
C GLY A 119 4.21 -6.26 -8.07
N THR A 120 5.01 -5.86 -7.11
CA THR A 120 5.24 -6.61 -5.86
C THR A 120 5.89 -5.74 -4.79
N LEU A 121 5.42 -5.84 -3.55
CA LEU A 121 6.16 -5.41 -2.36
C LEU A 121 6.87 -6.63 -1.77
N LYS A 122 8.20 -6.60 -1.67
CA LYS A 122 9.00 -7.70 -1.13
C LYS A 122 9.96 -7.26 -0.05
N HIS A 123 10.05 -8.07 0.99
CA HIS A 123 10.99 -7.91 2.08
C HIS A 123 12.33 -8.57 1.78
N THR A 124 13.43 -7.95 2.19
CA THR A 124 14.75 -8.58 2.21
C THR A 124 14.94 -9.27 3.57
N PRO A 125 15.00 -10.61 3.62
CA PRO A 125 15.02 -11.36 4.87
C PRO A 125 16.07 -10.89 5.87
N ASN A 126 15.68 -10.83 7.14
CA ASN A 126 16.50 -10.41 8.28
C ASN A 126 17.02 -8.97 8.21
N THR A 127 16.34 -8.11 7.48
CA THR A 127 16.66 -6.68 7.37
C THR A 127 15.40 -5.83 7.52
N ARG A 128 15.54 -4.51 7.48
CA ARG A 128 14.44 -3.55 7.37
C ARG A 128 14.25 -3.02 5.94
N TYR A 129 14.75 -3.76 4.93
CA TYR A 129 14.71 -3.35 3.55
C TYR A 129 13.55 -3.98 2.81
N PHE A 130 12.79 -3.13 2.12
CA PHE A 130 11.69 -3.51 1.25
C PHE A 130 11.95 -3.04 -0.18
N THR A 131 11.47 -3.79 -1.15
CA THR A 131 11.56 -3.44 -2.56
C THR A 131 10.17 -3.38 -3.16
N LEU A 132 9.79 -2.19 -3.67
CA LEU A 132 8.61 -2.02 -4.51
C LEU A 132 9.05 -2.22 -5.96
N THR A 133 8.60 -3.32 -6.57
CA THR A 133 8.79 -3.55 -8.00
C THR A 133 7.50 -3.20 -8.71
N TYR A 134 7.56 -2.46 -9.82
CA TYR A 134 6.40 -2.03 -10.58
C TYR A 134 6.73 -1.91 -12.07
N GLY A 135 5.73 -2.15 -12.93
CA GLY A 135 5.86 -2.09 -14.39
C GLY A 135 5.37 -0.78 -15.00
N ASN A 136 4.62 0.02 -14.24
CA ASN A 136 4.14 1.36 -14.62
C ASN A 136 3.72 2.14 -13.35
N ASP A 137 3.41 3.43 -13.52
CA ASP A 137 3.09 4.32 -12.41
C ASP A 137 1.79 3.94 -11.67
N ALA A 138 0.82 3.32 -12.33
CA ALA A 138 -0.41 2.85 -11.69
C ALA A 138 -0.13 1.65 -10.77
N LEU A 139 0.73 0.72 -11.20
CA LEU A 139 1.20 -0.38 -10.37
C LEU A 139 2.09 0.10 -9.21
N PHE A 140 2.84 1.21 -9.40
CA PHE A 140 3.51 1.83 -8.26
C PHE A 140 2.53 2.28 -7.19
N VAL A 141 1.40 2.91 -7.57
CA VAL A 141 0.38 3.35 -6.61
C VAL A 141 -0.25 2.16 -5.87
N HIS A 142 -0.44 1.04 -6.56
CA HIS A 142 -0.87 -0.23 -5.96
C HIS A 142 0.12 -0.71 -4.89
N GLU A 143 1.40 -0.85 -5.23
CA GLU A 143 2.44 -1.32 -4.31
C GLU A 143 2.73 -0.31 -3.18
N LEU A 144 2.58 0.99 -3.47
CA LEU A 144 2.64 2.04 -2.45
C LEU A 144 1.54 1.87 -1.39
N THR A 145 0.34 1.42 -1.80
CA THR A 145 -0.76 1.14 -0.87
C THR A 145 -0.37 0.00 0.06
N HIS A 146 0.20 -1.09 -0.45
CA HIS A 146 0.71 -2.18 0.39
C HIS A 146 1.85 -1.74 1.32
N ALA A 147 2.75 -0.87 0.85
CA ALA A 147 3.78 -0.30 1.72
C ALA A 147 3.17 0.54 2.86
N GLY A 148 2.12 1.31 2.57
CA GLY A 148 1.36 2.05 3.58
C GLY A 148 0.61 1.13 4.56
N GLN A 149 0.01 0.05 4.07
CA GLN A 149 -0.62 -0.98 4.90
C GLN A 149 0.40 -1.63 5.85
N LEU A 150 1.63 -1.87 5.38
CA LEU A 150 2.71 -2.36 6.25
C LEU A 150 3.03 -1.35 7.37
N GLU A 151 3.17 -0.08 7.04
CA GLU A 151 3.48 0.96 8.04
C GLU A 151 2.35 1.16 9.05
N ASN A 152 1.11 0.91 8.64
CA ASN A 152 -0.07 0.97 9.50
C ASN A 152 -0.33 -0.34 10.28
N GLY A 153 0.44 -1.42 10.02
CA GLY A 153 0.22 -2.73 10.65
C GLY A 153 -0.99 -3.49 10.09
N GLU A 154 -1.47 -3.14 8.91
CA GLU A 154 -2.58 -3.81 8.22
C GLU A 154 -2.12 -5.07 7.50
N ILE A 155 -0.86 -5.12 7.06
CA ILE A 155 -0.21 -6.32 6.52
C ILE A 155 1.11 -6.58 7.23
N GLY A 156 1.67 -7.77 7.06
CA GLY A 156 2.90 -8.15 7.72
C GLY A 156 3.88 -8.92 6.84
N PHE A 157 5.03 -9.19 7.44
CA PHE A 157 6.05 -10.09 6.88
C PHE A 157 6.64 -10.92 8.01
N THR A 158 7.06 -12.15 7.73
CA THR A 158 7.94 -12.82 8.67
C THR A 158 9.38 -12.33 8.49
N LYS A 159 10.16 -12.36 9.57
CA LYS A 159 11.56 -11.91 9.57
C LYS A 159 12.40 -12.59 8.48
N ALA A 160 12.17 -13.88 8.24
CA ALA A 160 12.85 -14.66 7.22
C ALA A 160 12.08 -14.71 5.88
N GLY A 161 10.83 -14.21 5.85
CA GLY A 161 9.96 -14.25 4.68
C GLY A 161 10.20 -13.11 3.72
N LYS A 162 9.85 -13.33 2.46
CA LYS A 162 9.97 -12.34 1.39
C LYS A 162 8.63 -11.77 0.95
N ASN A 163 7.55 -12.49 1.18
CA ASN A 163 6.22 -12.16 0.69
C ASN A 163 5.38 -11.50 1.78
N ALA A 164 4.52 -10.58 1.38
CA ALA A 164 3.55 -9.97 2.27
C ALA A 164 2.56 -11.00 2.82
N LEU A 165 2.18 -10.80 4.06
CA LEU A 165 1.14 -11.54 4.77
C LEU A 165 -0.07 -10.60 4.89
N MET A 166 -0.97 -10.66 3.91
CA MET A 166 -2.22 -9.91 3.93
C MET A 166 -3.13 -10.46 5.02
N ILE A 167 -3.92 -9.61 5.64
CA ILE A 167 -4.85 -10.03 6.69
C ILE A 167 -6.13 -10.55 6.06
N ASP A 168 -6.60 -9.86 5.04
CA ASP A 168 -7.76 -10.30 4.26
C ASP A 168 -7.69 -9.79 2.81
N ILE A 169 -8.73 -10.10 2.02
CA ILE A 169 -8.81 -9.73 0.62
C ILE A 169 -9.03 -8.21 0.42
N TYR A 170 -9.49 -7.50 1.47
CA TYR A 170 -9.72 -6.06 1.38
C TYR A 170 -8.43 -5.25 1.29
N ASP A 171 -7.28 -5.82 1.71
CA ASP A 171 -5.95 -5.23 1.49
C ASP A 171 -5.68 -5.04 0.00
N GLU A 172 -5.99 -6.05 -0.81
CA GLU A 172 -5.89 -5.99 -2.27
C GLU A 172 -6.95 -5.07 -2.89
N ALA A 173 -8.20 -5.13 -2.39
CA ALA A 173 -9.25 -4.25 -2.90
C ALA A 173 -8.89 -2.78 -2.70
N ALA A 174 -8.30 -2.41 -1.58
CA ALA A 174 -7.82 -1.06 -1.31
C ALA A 174 -6.68 -0.65 -2.27
N ALA A 175 -5.74 -1.56 -2.57
CA ALA A 175 -4.64 -1.30 -3.50
C ALA A 175 -5.15 -1.12 -4.94
N TYR A 176 -6.08 -1.96 -5.41
CA TYR A 176 -6.71 -1.78 -6.72
C TYR A 176 -7.58 -0.52 -6.80
N ALA A 177 -8.25 -0.13 -5.72
CA ALA A 177 -8.99 1.13 -5.68
C ALA A 177 -8.08 2.35 -5.82
N ALA A 178 -6.91 2.33 -5.18
CA ALA A 178 -5.89 3.37 -5.34
C ALA A 178 -5.31 3.39 -6.77
N GLN A 179 -5.06 2.22 -7.34
CA GLN A 179 -4.63 2.06 -8.73
C GLN A 179 -5.66 2.63 -9.71
N TYR A 180 -6.96 2.34 -9.51
CA TYR A 180 -8.06 2.89 -10.31
C TYR A 180 -8.11 4.41 -10.21
N ALA A 181 -7.99 4.98 -9.02
CA ALA A 181 -7.99 6.43 -8.85
C ALA A 181 -6.87 7.13 -9.63
N PHE A 182 -5.72 6.48 -9.73
CA PHE A 182 -4.60 6.98 -10.52
C PHE A 182 -4.84 6.77 -12.04
N SER A 183 -5.30 5.60 -12.45
CA SER A 183 -5.46 5.21 -13.86
C SER A 183 -6.60 4.19 -13.98
N PRO A 184 -7.88 4.63 -14.19
CA PRO A 184 -9.03 3.72 -14.30
C PRO A 184 -8.80 2.60 -15.32
N GLU A 185 -8.22 2.94 -16.46
CA GLU A 185 -7.90 2.02 -17.55
C GLU A 185 -6.92 0.90 -17.16
N SER A 186 -6.14 1.09 -16.10
CA SER A 186 -5.15 0.09 -15.64
C SER A 186 -5.77 -1.12 -14.94
N VAL A 187 -7.04 -1.03 -14.55
CA VAL A 187 -7.79 -2.12 -13.89
C VAL A 187 -8.94 -2.65 -14.75
N GLU A 188 -9.27 -1.96 -15.84
CA GLU A 188 -10.28 -2.41 -16.78
C GLU A 188 -9.92 -3.77 -17.38
N GLY A 189 -10.88 -4.69 -17.37
CA GLY A 189 -10.71 -6.04 -17.92
C GLY A 189 -9.91 -7.01 -17.07
N LEU A 190 -9.39 -6.61 -15.90
CA LEU A 190 -8.73 -7.54 -14.98
C LEU A 190 -9.72 -8.59 -14.44
N ASN A 191 -10.97 -8.21 -14.19
CA ASN A 191 -12.06 -9.12 -13.95
C ASN A 191 -13.04 -9.04 -15.13
N PRO A 192 -13.03 -10.02 -16.06
CA PRO A 192 -13.83 -9.94 -17.28
C PRO A 192 -15.35 -10.12 -17.04
N SER A 193 -15.72 -10.59 -15.85
CA SER A 193 -17.12 -10.85 -15.49
C SER A 193 -17.82 -9.61 -14.90
N VAL A 194 -17.06 -8.58 -14.48
CA VAL A 194 -17.59 -7.40 -13.79
C VAL A 194 -17.00 -6.12 -14.41
N TYR A 195 -17.88 -5.28 -14.95
CA TYR A 195 -17.49 -3.97 -15.44
C TYR A 195 -17.43 -2.97 -14.27
N ILE A 196 -16.37 -2.15 -14.21
CA ILE A 196 -16.15 -1.14 -13.18
C ILE A 196 -16.54 0.23 -13.72
N TYR A 197 -17.45 0.90 -13.04
CA TYR A 197 -17.87 2.29 -13.32
C TYR A 197 -17.27 3.28 -12.30
N SER A 198 -16.89 2.79 -11.12
CA SER A 198 -16.38 3.60 -10.03
C SER A 198 -15.48 2.78 -9.10
N MET A 199 -14.73 3.45 -8.23
CA MET A 199 -13.96 2.80 -7.18
C MET A 199 -14.80 1.90 -6.25
N ALA A 200 -16.09 2.21 -6.07
CA ALA A 200 -16.97 1.43 -5.22
C ALA A 200 -17.27 0.03 -5.77
N ASP A 201 -17.04 -0.19 -7.07
CA ASP A 201 -17.22 -1.48 -7.72
C ASP A 201 -16.03 -2.41 -7.49
N ILE A 202 -14.92 -1.89 -6.96
CA ILE A 202 -13.72 -2.66 -6.60
C ILE A 202 -13.95 -3.27 -5.21
N THR A 203 -14.65 -4.38 -5.19
CA THR A 203 -14.98 -5.14 -3.97
C THR A 203 -14.09 -6.35 -3.81
N ALA A 204 -14.19 -7.04 -2.67
CA ALA A 204 -13.52 -8.32 -2.46
C ALA A 204 -13.90 -9.35 -3.55
N GLU A 205 -15.17 -9.42 -3.91
CA GLU A 205 -15.67 -10.30 -4.98
C GLU A 205 -15.08 -9.94 -6.33
N TRP A 206 -14.92 -8.65 -6.62
CA TRP A 206 -14.24 -8.21 -7.83
C TRP A 206 -12.79 -8.68 -7.87
N VAL A 207 -12.04 -8.53 -6.77
CA VAL A 207 -10.64 -8.99 -6.68
C VAL A 207 -10.53 -10.50 -6.86
N ILE A 208 -11.41 -11.28 -6.23
CA ILE A 208 -11.47 -12.75 -6.36
C ILE A 208 -11.67 -13.17 -7.82
N GLY A 209 -12.44 -12.40 -8.58
CA GLY A 209 -12.74 -12.67 -9.98
C GLY A 209 -11.69 -12.17 -10.97
N ILE A 210 -10.59 -11.56 -10.54
CA ILE A 210 -9.48 -11.16 -11.42
C ILE A 210 -8.91 -12.40 -12.10
N GLU A 211 -8.66 -12.29 -13.41
CA GLU A 211 -8.04 -13.34 -14.23
C GLU A 211 -6.61 -12.99 -14.61
N ASP A 212 -5.74 -13.99 -14.60
CA ASP A 212 -4.41 -13.87 -15.19
C ASP A 212 -4.43 -14.18 -16.71
N ALA A 213 -3.28 -14.04 -17.37
CA ALA A 213 -3.17 -14.27 -18.81
C ALA A 213 -3.49 -15.71 -19.28
N THR A 214 -3.64 -16.65 -18.34
CA THR A 214 -4.00 -18.05 -18.61
C THR A 214 -5.46 -18.35 -18.29
N GLY A 215 -6.24 -17.35 -17.83
CA GLY A 215 -7.62 -17.49 -17.36
C GLY A 215 -7.71 -18.07 -15.93
N GLY A 216 -6.60 -18.12 -15.22
CA GLY A 216 -6.58 -18.50 -13.80
C GLY A 216 -7.00 -17.34 -12.91
N HIS A 217 -7.59 -17.65 -11.75
CA HIS A 217 -7.97 -16.65 -10.72
C HIS A 217 -6.90 -16.59 -9.62
N PRO A 218 -5.91 -15.68 -9.71
CA PRO A 218 -4.78 -15.66 -8.77
C PRO A 218 -5.21 -15.40 -7.32
N TYR A 219 -6.29 -14.66 -7.11
CA TYR A 219 -6.85 -14.35 -5.79
C TYR A 219 -7.99 -15.29 -5.38
N GLY A 220 -8.46 -16.13 -6.29
CA GLY A 220 -9.52 -17.09 -6.03
C GLY A 220 -9.06 -18.30 -5.22
N PRO A 221 -9.99 -19.17 -4.77
CA PRO A 221 -9.66 -20.43 -4.10
C PRO A 221 -8.72 -21.29 -4.97
N GLY A 222 -7.55 -21.65 -4.42
CA GLY A 222 -6.53 -22.41 -5.15
C GLY A 222 -5.66 -21.59 -6.10
N GLY A 223 -5.79 -20.25 -6.11
CA GLY A 223 -5.01 -19.34 -6.93
C GLY A 223 -3.53 -19.30 -6.53
N SER A 224 -2.70 -18.72 -7.43
CA SER A 224 -1.25 -18.61 -7.25
C SER A 224 -0.84 -17.57 -6.21
N ASN A 225 -1.68 -16.57 -5.95
CA ASN A 225 -1.46 -15.54 -4.95
C ASN A 225 -2.17 -15.94 -3.65
N HIS A 226 -1.45 -16.65 -2.78
CA HIS A 226 -1.90 -17.05 -1.44
C HIS A 226 -3.18 -17.88 -1.42
N THR A 227 -3.05 -19.18 -1.66
CA THR A 227 -4.11 -20.17 -1.59
C THR A 227 -4.93 -20.01 -0.31
N GLY A 228 -6.18 -19.61 -0.43
CA GLY A 228 -7.10 -19.40 0.69
C GLY A 228 -7.22 -17.96 1.20
N GLN A 229 -6.36 -17.02 0.81
CA GLN A 229 -6.43 -15.61 1.21
C GLN A 229 -7.78 -14.98 0.83
N ALA A 230 -8.33 -15.31 -0.33
CA ALA A 230 -9.63 -14.84 -0.79
C ALA A 230 -10.81 -15.17 0.15
N LEU A 231 -10.63 -16.15 1.03
CA LEU A 231 -11.64 -16.56 2.01
C LEU A 231 -11.47 -15.86 3.37
N LEU A 232 -10.34 -15.15 3.57
CA LEU A 232 -10.07 -14.45 4.83
C LEU A 232 -10.84 -13.15 4.93
N ASN A 233 -11.27 -12.87 6.15
CA ASN A 233 -11.79 -11.56 6.56
C ASN A 233 -11.40 -11.30 8.02
N ILE A 234 -11.63 -10.08 8.51
CA ILE A 234 -11.25 -9.63 9.85
C ILE A 234 -11.79 -10.52 10.99
N ASN A 235 -12.84 -11.29 10.76
CA ASN A 235 -13.42 -12.23 11.72
C ASN A 235 -12.90 -13.67 11.55
N SER A 236 -12.10 -13.94 10.51
CA SER A 236 -11.44 -15.24 10.35
C SER A 236 -10.53 -15.51 11.55
N THR A 237 -10.44 -16.78 11.94
CA THR A 237 -9.60 -17.19 13.06
C THR A 237 -8.12 -17.23 12.68
N TRP A 238 -7.25 -17.18 13.70
CA TRP A 238 -5.80 -17.37 13.50
C TRP A 238 -5.46 -18.73 12.85
N ASN A 239 -6.21 -19.78 13.15
CA ASN A 239 -6.02 -21.07 12.51
C ASN A 239 -6.39 -21.05 11.02
N GLU A 240 -7.47 -20.36 10.63
CA GLU A 240 -7.84 -20.17 9.22
C GLU A 240 -6.79 -19.34 8.50
N TYR A 241 -6.30 -18.25 9.12
CA TYR A 241 -5.20 -17.45 8.61
C TYR A 241 -3.93 -18.30 8.38
N LEU A 242 -3.52 -19.09 9.35
CA LEU A 242 -2.40 -20.02 9.21
C LEU A 242 -2.63 -21.10 8.14
N GLY A 243 -3.88 -21.44 7.86
CA GLY A 243 -4.27 -22.34 6.77
C GLY A 243 -4.05 -21.70 5.39
N ALA A 244 -4.38 -20.41 5.26
CA ALA A 244 -4.17 -19.65 4.03
C ALA A 244 -2.68 -19.47 3.70
N TYR A 245 -1.83 -19.33 4.71
CA TYR A 245 -0.37 -19.17 4.57
C TYR A 245 0.39 -20.46 4.94
N HIS A 246 0.00 -21.56 4.35
CA HIS A 246 0.52 -22.89 4.72
C HIS A 246 2.05 -23.01 4.64
N SER A 247 2.68 -22.41 3.64
CA SER A 247 4.15 -22.43 3.45
C SER A 247 4.90 -21.60 4.51
N GLU A 248 4.29 -20.52 4.99
CA GLU A 248 4.84 -19.60 5.99
C GLU A 248 4.41 -19.94 7.42
N ARG A 249 3.46 -20.87 7.59
CA ARG A 249 2.81 -21.20 8.86
C ARG A 249 3.76 -21.37 10.04
N ARG A 250 4.91 -22.02 9.81
CA ARG A 250 5.91 -22.22 10.85
C ARG A 250 6.54 -20.89 11.26
N SER A 251 7.02 -20.11 10.31
CA SER A 251 7.66 -18.82 10.56
C SER A 251 6.70 -17.82 11.21
N ILE A 252 5.42 -17.84 10.80
CA ILE A 252 4.37 -17.00 11.38
C ILE A 252 4.17 -17.37 12.85
N ARG A 253 4.06 -18.67 13.17
CA ARG A 253 3.91 -19.12 14.58
C ARG A 253 5.13 -18.84 15.44
N GLU A 254 6.33 -19.02 14.90
CA GLU A 254 7.57 -18.75 15.61
C GLU A 254 7.70 -17.26 15.96
N GLN A 255 7.21 -16.38 15.10
CA GLN A 255 7.31 -14.94 15.26
C GLN A 255 6.16 -14.32 16.06
N TYR A 256 4.93 -14.72 15.77
CA TYR A 256 3.71 -14.08 16.30
C TYR A 256 2.99 -14.92 17.35
N GLY A 257 3.45 -16.15 17.60
CA GLY A 257 2.82 -17.06 18.56
C GLY A 257 1.70 -17.90 17.97
N ASN A 258 0.96 -18.56 18.85
CA ASN A 258 -0.17 -19.41 18.48
C ASN A 258 -1.44 -18.95 19.21
N TRP A 259 -2.37 -18.40 18.46
CA TRP A 259 -3.61 -17.80 18.97
C TRP A 259 -4.84 -18.71 18.81
N GLY A 260 -4.68 -19.92 18.23
CA GLY A 260 -5.77 -20.88 18.07
C GLY A 260 -6.93 -20.35 17.26
N ASP A 261 -8.13 -20.36 17.84
CA ASP A 261 -9.35 -19.90 17.19
C ASP A 261 -9.67 -18.43 17.53
N THR A 262 -8.70 -17.64 18.00
CA THR A 262 -8.87 -16.21 18.22
C THR A 262 -9.10 -15.49 16.88
N PRO A 263 -10.12 -14.63 16.75
CA PRO A 263 -10.35 -13.86 15.55
C PRO A 263 -9.18 -12.95 15.20
N MET A 264 -8.92 -12.76 13.89
CA MET A 264 -7.80 -11.95 13.42
C MET A 264 -7.84 -10.50 13.95
N LYS A 265 -9.03 -9.89 14.06
CA LYS A 265 -9.19 -8.57 14.67
C LYS A 265 -8.56 -8.46 16.06
N ASP A 266 -8.73 -9.49 16.88
CA ASP A 266 -8.22 -9.50 18.27
C ASP A 266 -6.70 -9.83 18.28
N VAL A 267 -6.24 -10.64 17.33
CA VAL A 267 -4.80 -10.94 17.14
C VAL A 267 -4.08 -9.68 16.71
N MET A 268 -4.63 -8.91 15.76
CA MET A 268 -4.05 -7.67 15.25
C MET A 268 -3.86 -6.63 16.37
N GLU A 269 -4.86 -6.43 17.21
CA GLU A 269 -4.75 -5.51 18.34
C GLU A 269 -3.60 -5.87 19.30
N ASN A 270 -3.31 -7.16 19.46
CA ASN A 270 -2.28 -7.63 20.39
C ASN A 270 -0.90 -7.81 19.76
N VAL A 271 -0.82 -8.02 18.44
CA VAL A 271 0.43 -8.42 17.76
C VAL A 271 0.94 -7.32 16.85
N PHE A 272 0.05 -6.63 16.14
CA PHE A 272 0.43 -5.63 15.13
C PHE A 272 0.47 -4.21 15.68
N ASN A 273 -0.28 -3.89 16.78
CA ASN A 273 -0.22 -2.58 17.43
C ASN A 273 1.13 -2.28 18.12
N ASP A 274 1.92 -3.31 18.47
CA ASP A 274 3.29 -3.10 18.98
C ASP A 274 4.31 -2.74 17.90
N GLY A 275 3.83 -2.55 16.67
CA GLY A 275 4.64 -2.29 15.48
C GLY A 275 5.52 -3.51 15.16
N PHE A 276 5.71 -3.81 13.88
CA PHE A 276 6.72 -4.77 13.45
C PHE A 276 8.12 -4.27 13.86
N ILE A 277 8.45 -4.37 15.15
CA ILE A 277 9.78 -4.03 15.66
C ILE A 277 10.64 -5.26 15.48
N TRP A 278 11.43 -5.24 14.44
CA TRP A 278 12.54 -6.16 14.26
C TRP A 278 13.76 -5.66 15.06
#